data_e1d319b836405050bf5114691eb09af8
#
_entry.id   e1d319b836405050bf5114691eb09af8
#
_cell.length_a   1.000
_cell.length_b   1.000
_cell.length_c   1.000
_cell.angle_alpha   90.00
_cell.angle_beta   90.00
_cell.angle_gamma   90.00
#
_symmetry.space_group_name_H-M   'P 1'
#
loop_
_entity.id
_entity.type
_entity.pdbx_description
1 polymer ?
#
loop_
_entity_poly.entity_id
_entity_poly.type
_entity_poly.pdbx_seq_one_letter_code
_entity_poly.pdbx_strand_id
1 'polypeptide(L)'
;MSKPVPDLMTNRLKLSTFKETDIPSIVSLANNYEVAKNLGRMPFPYLVKDAEFFLDKIVTTELTWKISLLDTSEMIGTIGLRPIVKDEVSELGFWYGQEFWGNGYATEAANAVIDLAFKELALLKIEAGHFLVNEASGHVLKKVGFTQTGTSLRDCMAQNKKLSHAELELKSINFVSPPAHSK
;
A
#
# COMPACT_ATOMS: atom_id res chain seq x y z
N MET A 1 13.37 -1.21 -15.96
CA MET A 1 13.41 -2.39 -15.06
C MET A 1 12.94 -1.96 -13.70
N SER A 2 12.01 -2.70 -13.08
CA SER A 2 11.53 -2.43 -11.74
C SER A 2 12.68 -2.43 -10.73
N LYS A 3 12.62 -1.55 -9.71
CA LYS A 3 13.55 -1.62 -8.58
C LYS A 3 13.29 -2.95 -7.86
N PRO A 4 14.26 -3.85 -7.74
CA PRO A 4 14.02 -5.12 -7.07
C PRO A 4 13.69 -4.85 -5.60
N VAL A 5 12.59 -5.41 -5.13
CA VAL A 5 12.23 -5.44 -3.73
C VAL A 5 12.46 -6.84 -3.18
N PRO A 6 12.82 -7.01 -1.90
CA PRO A 6 12.94 -8.35 -1.30
C PRO A 6 11.55 -9.01 -1.26
N ASP A 7 11.49 -10.30 -1.51
CA ASP A 7 10.27 -11.08 -1.28
C ASP A 7 10.00 -11.14 0.22
N LEU A 8 8.77 -10.79 0.63
CA LEU A 8 8.32 -10.91 2.01
C LEU A 8 7.23 -11.99 2.08
N MET A 9 7.37 -12.88 3.05
CA MET A 9 6.41 -13.95 3.31
C MET A 9 5.72 -13.70 4.65
N THR A 10 4.41 -13.83 4.68
CA THR A 10 3.61 -13.78 5.89
C THR A 10 2.84 -15.10 6.07
N ASN A 11 1.88 -15.18 6.96
CA ASN A 11 1.11 -16.42 7.14
C ASN A 11 0.27 -16.79 5.91
N ARG A 12 -0.26 -15.78 5.21
CA ARG A 12 -1.22 -15.98 4.10
C ARG A 12 -0.79 -15.30 2.81
N LEU A 13 0.24 -14.43 2.86
CA LEU A 13 0.59 -13.56 1.75
C LEU A 13 2.04 -13.73 1.31
N LYS A 14 2.24 -13.58 0.01
CA LYS A 14 3.54 -13.32 -0.59
C LYS A 14 3.54 -11.90 -1.16
N LEU A 15 4.49 -11.08 -0.72
CA LEU A 15 4.79 -9.77 -1.28
C LEU A 15 6.02 -9.91 -2.18
N SER A 16 5.92 -9.56 -3.44
CA SER A 16 7.00 -9.78 -4.43
C SER A 16 7.06 -8.69 -5.48
N THR A 17 8.12 -8.66 -6.26
CA THR A 17 8.30 -7.73 -7.38
C THR A 17 7.26 -7.97 -8.48
N PHE A 18 6.80 -6.89 -9.10
CA PHE A 18 5.91 -6.93 -10.27
C PHE A 18 6.61 -7.42 -11.52
N LYS A 19 5.83 -8.01 -12.43
CA LYS A 19 6.20 -8.40 -13.79
C LYS A 19 5.20 -7.81 -14.78
N GLU A 20 5.58 -7.67 -16.03
CA GLU A 20 4.65 -7.23 -17.09
C GLU A 20 3.44 -8.15 -17.23
N THR A 21 3.62 -9.45 -16.95
CA THR A 21 2.53 -10.44 -16.94
C THR A 21 1.47 -10.18 -15.87
N ASP A 22 1.70 -9.26 -14.92
CA ASP A 22 0.74 -8.90 -13.90
C ASP A 22 -0.25 -7.82 -14.37
N ILE A 23 0.00 -7.16 -15.51
CA ILE A 23 -0.85 -6.08 -16.05
C ILE A 23 -2.34 -6.45 -16.09
N PRO A 24 -2.75 -7.62 -16.62
CA PRO A 24 -4.17 -7.99 -16.64
C PRO A 24 -4.79 -8.05 -15.24
N SER A 25 -4.08 -8.58 -14.26
CA SER A 25 -4.53 -8.66 -12.86
C SER A 25 -4.64 -7.27 -12.23
N ILE A 26 -3.65 -6.40 -12.46
CA ILE A 26 -3.68 -5.01 -11.98
C ILE A 26 -4.92 -4.30 -12.53
N VAL A 27 -5.15 -4.38 -13.84
CA VAL A 27 -6.30 -3.74 -14.50
C VAL A 27 -7.62 -4.29 -13.96
N SER A 28 -7.73 -5.61 -13.83
CA SER A 28 -8.96 -6.25 -13.32
C SER A 28 -9.31 -5.78 -11.91
N LEU A 29 -8.33 -5.69 -11.01
CA LEU A 29 -8.54 -5.28 -9.62
C LEU A 29 -8.75 -3.76 -9.48
N ALA A 30 -7.98 -2.96 -10.23
CA ALA A 30 -7.98 -1.50 -10.13
C ALA A 30 -9.14 -0.84 -10.87
N ASN A 31 -9.67 -1.45 -11.95
CA ASN A 31 -10.81 -0.92 -12.69
C ASN A 31 -12.14 -1.15 -11.95
N ASN A 32 -12.17 -0.72 -10.72
CA ASN A 32 -13.33 -0.76 -9.83
C ASN A 32 -13.48 0.61 -9.17
N TYR A 33 -14.63 1.24 -9.34
CA TYR A 33 -14.87 2.58 -8.79
C TYR A 33 -14.79 2.61 -7.26
N GLU A 34 -15.26 1.55 -6.58
CA GLU A 34 -15.18 1.44 -5.13
C GLU A 34 -13.73 1.43 -4.62
N VAL A 35 -12.80 0.87 -5.40
CA VAL A 35 -11.35 0.93 -5.13
C VAL A 35 -10.81 2.32 -5.47
N ALA A 36 -11.03 2.79 -6.68
CA ALA A 36 -10.44 4.03 -7.19
C ALA A 36 -10.87 5.28 -6.41
N LYS A 37 -12.14 5.36 -5.98
CA LYS A 37 -12.66 6.51 -5.22
C LYS A 37 -11.98 6.74 -3.86
N ASN A 38 -11.26 5.73 -3.35
CA ASN A 38 -10.54 5.78 -2.08
C ASN A 38 -9.06 6.14 -2.23
N LEU A 39 -8.59 6.37 -3.46
CA LEU A 39 -7.18 6.61 -3.79
C LEU A 39 -6.99 7.96 -4.49
N GLY A 40 -5.98 8.71 -4.05
CA GLY A 40 -5.75 10.05 -4.59
C GLY A 40 -5.35 10.05 -6.06
N ARG A 41 -4.46 9.12 -6.44
CA ARG A 41 -3.78 9.12 -7.75
C ARG A 41 -4.26 8.02 -8.70
N MET A 42 -5.31 7.28 -8.37
CA MET A 42 -5.86 6.23 -9.23
C MET A 42 -6.94 6.80 -10.14
N PRO A 43 -6.78 6.76 -11.46
CA PRO A 43 -7.83 7.17 -12.39
C PRO A 43 -8.98 6.16 -12.42
N PHE A 44 -10.14 6.61 -12.90
CA PHE A 44 -11.24 5.73 -13.22
C PHE A 44 -11.94 6.21 -14.52
N PRO A 45 -12.18 5.36 -15.52
CA PRO A 45 -11.80 3.93 -15.57
C PRO A 45 -10.28 3.72 -15.57
N TYR A 46 -9.83 2.59 -15.01
CA TYR A 46 -8.42 2.19 -14.99
C TYR A 46 -8.13 1.27 -16.17
N LEU A 47 -7.23 1.67 -17.04
CA LEU A 47 -6.95 1.02 -18.32
C LEU A 47 -5.56 0.37 -18.34
N VAL A 48 -5.28 -0.43 -19.36
CA VAL A 48 -3.96 -1.07 -19.57
C VAL A 48 -2.81 -0.05 -19.53
N LYS A 49 -2.97 1.11 -20.20
CA LYS A 49 -1.97 2.18 -20.19
C LYS A 49 -1.64 2.71 -18.78
N ASP A 50 -2.62 2.68 -17.87
CA ASP A 50 -2.43 3.15 -16.49
C ASP A 50 -1.64 2.11 -15.68
N ALA A 51 -1.85 0.81 -15.94
CA ALA A 51 -1.05 -0.27 -15.37
C ALA A 51 0.40 -0.26 -15.93
N GLU A 52 0.58 -0.03 -17.23
CA GLU A 52 1.89 0.16 -17.85
C GLU A 52 2.62 1.35 -17.23
N PHE A 53 1.94 2.50 -17.07
CA PHE A 53 2.50 3.67 -16.39
C PHE A 53 2.88 3.35 -14.94
N PHE A 54 2.02 2.63 -14.21
CA PHE A 54 2.30 2.22 -12.84
C PHE A 54 3.59 1.38 -12.76
N LEU A 55 3.74 0.38 -13.64
CA LEU A 55 4.94 -0.45 -13.67
C LEU A 55 6.19 0.33 -14.08
N ASP A 56 6.07 1.21 -15.08
CA ASP A 56 7.22 1.95 -15.64
C ASP A 56 7.65 3.14 -14.76
N LYS A 57 6.73 3.83 -14.10
CA LYS A 57 7.03 5.07 -13.36
C LYS A 57 7.00 4.89 -11.85
N ILE A 58 6.06 4.14 -11.31
CA ILE A 58 5.89 4.00 -9.86
C ILE A 58 6.78 2.88 -9.32
N VAL A 59 6.64 1.68 -9.86
CA VAL A 59 7.40 0.49 -9.40
C VAL A 59 8.90 0.64 -9.61
N THR A 60 9.34 1.48 -10.56
CA THR A 60 10.77 1.74 -10.79
C THR A 60 11.37 2.76 -9.83
N THR A 61 10.57 3.61 -9.21
CA THR A 61 11.03 4.73 -8.36
C THR A 61 10.71 4.53 -6.88
N GLU A 62 9.68 3.74 -6.58
CA GLU A 62 9.23 3.45 -5.21
C GLU A 62 9.51 1.97 -4.87
N LEU A 63 9.57 1.65 -3.58
CA LEU A 63 9.57 0.25 -3.13
C LEU A 63 8.12 -0.24 -3.14
N THR A 64 7.75 -1.01 -4.16
CA THR A 64 6.36 -1.43 -4.35
C THR A 64 6.27 -2.93 -4.57
N TRP A 65 5.41 -3.57 -3.78
CA TRP A 65 5.16 -5.01 -3.82
C TRP A 65 3.79 -5.32 -4.41
N LYS A 66 3.78 -6.33 -5.26
CA LYS A 66 2.59 -7.10 -5.56
C LYS A 66 2.27 -7.99 -4.36
N ILE A 67 1.01 -8.02 -3.95
CA ILE A 67 0.52 -8.91 -2.91
C ILE A 67 -0.26 -10.05 -3.54
N SER A 68 0.15 -11.28 -3.22
CA SER A 68 -0.54 -12.50 -3.67
C SER A 68 -0.88 -13.40 -2.49
N LEU A 69 -1.96 -14.15 -2.60
CA LEU A 69 -2.30 -15.22 -1.66
C LEU A 69 -1.30 -16.38 -1.81
N LEU A 70 -0.91 -17.01 -0.70
CA LEU A 70 0.04 -18.12 -0.72
C LEU A 70 -0.56 -19.41 -1.28
N ASP A 71 -1.83 -19.66 -1.04
CA ASP A 71 -2.54 -20.87 -1.43
C ASP A 71 -2.89 -20.91 -2.91
N THR A 72 -3.32 -19.78 -3.48
CA THR A 72 -3.77 -19.71 -4.89
C THR A 72 -2.77 -19.00 -5.81
N SER A 73 -1.78 -18.29 -5.26
CA SER A 73 -0.91 -17.37 -5.98
C SER A 73 -1.64 -16.21 -6.66
N GLU A 74 -2.91 -16.01 -6.36
CA GLU A 74 -3.75 -14.95 -6.91
C GLU A 74 -3.27 -13.58 -6.41
N MET A 75 -3.12 -12.62 -7.32
CA MET A 75 -2.85 -11.24 -6.96
C MET A 75 -4.08 -10.61 -6.35
N ILE A 76 -3.94 -9.98 -5.18
CA ILE A 76 -5.04 -9.38 -4.44
C ILE A 76 -4.91 -7.85 -4.25
N GLY A 77 -3.74 -7.29 -4.52
CA GLY A 77 -3.50 -5.86 -4.33
C GLY A 77 -2.04 -5.47 -4.37
N THR A 78 -1.75 -4.26 -3.91
CA THR A 78 -0.40 -3.71 -3.83
C THR A 78 -0.17 -2.97 -2.51
N ILE A 79 1.10 -2.91 -2.10
CA ILE A 79 1.56 -2.09 -1.00
C ILE A 79 2.91 -1.50 -1.36
N GLY A 80 3.22 -0.28 -0.91
CA GLY A 80 4.48 0.36 -1.25
C GLY A 80 4.94 1.40 -0.24
N LEU A 81 6.23 1.73 -0.32
CA LEU A 81 6.90 2.80 0.39
C LEU A 81 7.42 3.81 -0.63
N ARG A 82 6.78 4.98 -0.67
CA ARG A 82 7.21 6.11 -1.47
C ARG A 82 8.17 6.98 -0.67
N PRO A 83 9.43 7.19 -1.10
CA PRO A 83 10.34 8.07 -0.39
C PRO A 83 9.83 9.52 -0.35
N ILE A 84 9.86 10.14 0.83
CA ILE A 84 9.60 11.58 1.05
C ILE A 84 10.91 12.28 1.34
N VAL A 85 11.66 11.78 2.34
CA VAL A 85 13.03 12.18 2.63
C VAL A 85 13.89 10.93 2.44
N LYS A 86 14.88 11.05 1.56
CA LYS A 86 15.71 9.91 1.20
C LYS A 86 16.30 9.25 2.44
N ASP A 87 16.13 7.93 2.53
CA ASP A 87 16.66 7.07 3.58
C ASP A 87 16.18 7.40 5.01
N GLU A 88 15.22 8.32 5.19
CA GLU A 88 14.72 8.73 6.50
C GLU A 88 13.20 8.56 6.63
N VAL A 89 12.43 9.07 5.64
CA VAL A 89 10.98 9.12 5.69
C VAL A 89 10.37 8.60 4.41
N SER A 90 9.43 7.66 4.53
CA SER A 90 8.64 7.18 3.41
C SER A 90 7.14 7.26 3.71
N GLU A 91 6.32 7.34 2.68
CA GLU A 91 4.87 7.22 2.78
C GLU A 91 4.44 5.80 2.45
N LEU A 92 3.70 5.18 3.36
CA LEU A 92 3.05 3.88 3.14
C LEU A 92 1.75 4.09 2.39
N GLY A 93 1.61 3.37 1.28
CA GLY A 93 0.37 3.30 0.51
C GLY A 93 0.00 1.88 0.16
N PHE A 94 -1.29 1.57 0.13
CA PHE A 94 -1.80 0.25 -0.26
C PHE A 94 -3.19 0.33 -0.87
N TRP A 95 -3.53 -0.64 -1.69
CA TRP A 95 -4.89 -0.89 -2.14
C TRP A 95 -5.08 -2.37 -2.47
N TYR A 96 -6.34 -2.82 -2.42
CA TYR A 96 -6.75 -4.20 -2.64
C TYR A 96 -7.99 -4.25 -3.52
N GLY A 97 -8.14 -5.30 -4.31
CA GLY A 97 -9.41 -5.60 -4.98
C GLY A 97 -10.54 -5.69 -3.95
N GLN A 98 -11.72 -5.21 -4.32
CA GLN A 98 -12.86 -5.08 -3.40
C GLN A 98 -13.26 -6.42 -2.77
N GLU A 99 -13.17 -7.51 -3.52
CA GLU A 99 -13.47 -8.88 -3.09
C GLU A 99 -12.58 -9.39 -1.95
N PHE A 100 -11.40 -8.77 -1.76
CA PHE A 100 -10.43 -9.15 -0.72
C PHE A 100 -10.51 -8.30 0.55
N TRP A 101 -11.42 -7.33 0.60
CA TRP A 101 -11.60 -6.47 1.77
C TRP A 101 -12.16 -7.26 2.97
N GLY A 102 -11.94 -6.77 4.18
CA GLY A 102 -12.47 -7.37 5.41
C GLY A 102 -11.72 -8.61 5.91
N ASN A 103 -10.75 -9.15 5.16
CA ASN A 103 -10.03 -10.38 5.51
C ASN A 103 -8.77 -10.16 6.37
N GLY A 104 -8.42 -8.90 6.68
CA GLY A 104 -7.24 -8.57 7.47
C GLY A 104 -5.93 -8.57 6.68
N TYR A 105 -5.95 -8.82 5.36
CA TYR A 105 -4.76 -8.86 4.51
C TYR A 105 -3.97 -7.55 4.54
N ALA A 106 -4.65 -6.40 4.56
CA ALA A 106 -4.00 -5.10 4.61
C ALA A 106 -3.18 -4.90 5.88
N THR A 107 -3.71 -5.31 7.04
CA THR A 107 -2.97 -5.27 8.32
C THR A 107 -1.77 -6.21 8.30
N GLU A 108 -1.92 -7.40 7.76
CA GLU A 108 -0.86 -8.40 7.66
C GLU A 108 0.29 -7.93 6.77
N ALA A 109 -0.01 -7.45 5.56
CA ALA A 109 1.00 -6.92 4.65
C ALA A 109 1.67 -5.65 5.18
N ALA A 110 0.89 -4.72 5.78
CA ALA A 110 1.44 -3.50 6.34
C ALA A 110 2.43 -3.78 7.47
N ASN A 111 2.15 -4.73 8.37
CA ASN A 111 3.09 -5.13 9.42
C ASN A 111 4.42 -5.64 8.84
N ALA A 112 4.38 -6.47 7.80
CA ALA A 112 5.60 -7.00 7.16
C ALA A 112 6.44 -5.89 6.52
N VAL A 113 5.79 -4.93 5.84
CA VAL A 113 6.48 -3.79 5.20
C VAL A 113 7.02 -2.80 6.22
N ILE A 114 6.29 -2.52 7.30
CA ILE A 114 6.74 -1.65 8.40
C ILE A 114 7.94 -2.27 9.11
N ASP A 115 7.91 -3.59 9.35
CA ASP A 115 9.02 -4.32 9.97
C ASP A 115 10.31 -4.20 9.13
N LEU A 116 10.21 -4.45 7.82
CA LEU A 116 11.29 -4.22 6.86
C LEU A 116 11.78 -2.77 6.90
N ALA A 117 10.86 -1.80 6.88
CA ALA A 117 11.17 -0.38 6.83
C ALA A 117 12.01 0.07 8.02
N PHE A 118 11.68 -0.37 9.23
CA PHE A 118 12.39 0.04 10.43
C PHE A 118 13.63 -0.81 10.74
N LYS A 119 13.59 -2.12 10.47
CA LYS A 119 14.71 -3.02 10.82
C LYS A 119 15.80 -3.08 9.76
N GLU A 120 15.41 -3.08 8.48
CA GLU A 120 16.37 -3.30 7.39
C GLU A 120 16.68 -2.01 6.63
N LEU A 121 15.67 -1.16 6.40
CA LEU A 121 15.87 0.12 5.72
C LEU A 121 16.25 1.25 6.66
N ALA A 122 16.20 1.02 7.99
CA ALA A 122 16.53 1.97 9.05
C ALA A 122 15.78 3.31 8.93
N LEU A 123 14.55 3.32 8.41
CA LEU A 123 13.75 4.53 8.34
C LEU A 123 13.47 5.06 9.75
N LEU A 124 13.43 6.38 9.89
CA LEU A 124 13.11 7.04 11.16
C LEU A 124 11.60 7.19 11.35
N LYS A 125 10.87 7.33 10.24
CA LYS A 125 9.44 7.59 10.24
C LYS A 125 8.78 7.06 8.97
N ILE A 126 7.55 6.57 9.12
CA ILE A 126 6.64 6.29 8.02
C ILE A 126 5.43 7.21 8.16
N GLU A 127 5.09 7.91 7.09
CA GLU A 127 3.85 8.66 6.95
C GLU A 127 2.81 7.81 6.23
N ALA A 128 1.54 8.08 6.46
CA ALA A 128 0.43 7.47 5.75
C ALA A 128 -0.79 8.38 5.83
N GLY A 129 -1.80 8.07 5.03
CA GLY A 129 -3.07 8.76 5.15
C GLY A 129 -4.20 8.07 4.42
N HIS A 130 -5.40 8.56 4.67
CA HIS A 130 -6.61 8.06 4.01
C HIS A 130 -7.64 9.17 3.87
N PHE A 131 -8.50 9.11 2.88
CA PHE A 131 -9.67 9.98 2.85
C PHE A 131 -10.57 9.68 4.06
N LEU A 132 -11.10 10.72 4.72
CA LEU A 132 -11.92 10.54 5.94
C LEU A 132 -13.13 9.63 5.70
N VAL A 133 -13.64 9.58 4.48
CA VAL A 133 -14.72 8.67 4.07
C VAL A 133 -14.29 7.20 3.95
N ASN A 134 -12.99 6.92 3.94
CA ASN A 134 -12.41 5.57 3.90
C ASN A 134 -11.97 5.14 5.31
N GLU A 135 -12.92 4.92 6.18
CA GLU A 135 -12.66 4.49 7.57
C GLU A 135 -11.92 3.16 7.64
N ALA A 136 -12.13 2.27 6.67
CA ALA A 136 -11.47 0.97 6.63
C ALA A 136 -9.95 1.09 6.57
N SER A 137 -9.40 1.98 5.72
CA SER A 137 -7.97 2.27 5.69
C SER A 137 -7.49 2.90 7.01
N GLY A 138 -8.29 3.80 7.59
CA GLY A 138 -7.99 4.39 8.90
C GLY A 138 -7.88 3.35 10.01
N HIS A 139 -8.77 2.36 10.02
CA HIS A 139 -8.73 1.25 10.97
C HIS A 139 -7.48 0.37 10.78
N VAL A 140 -7.07 0.10 9.53
CA VAL A 140 -5.83 -0.65 9.25
C VAL A 140 -4.63 0.12 9.79
N LEU A 141 -4.47 1.39 9.43
CA LEU A 141 -3.34 2.23 9.86
C LEU A 141 -3.26 2.31 11.39
N LYS A 142 -4.40 2.51 12.06
CA LYS A 142 -4.46 2.53 13.52
C LYS A 142 -4.04 1.20 14.16
N LYS A 143 -4.47 0.07 13.58
CA LYS A 143 -4.11 -1.28 14.07
C LYS A 143 -2.61 -1.56 13.98
N VAL A 144 -1.93 -1.02 12.96
CA VAL A 144 -0.47 -1.19 12.80
C VAL A 144 0.35 -0.09 13.48
N GLY A 145 -0.29 0.76 14.31
CA GLY A 145 0.37 1.68 15.23
C GLY A 145 0.49 3.13 14.78
N PHE A 146 -0.09 3.51 13.63
CA PHE A 146 -0.08 4.91 13.20
C PHE A 146 -0.95 5.79 14.09
N THR A 147 -0.48 7.01 14.32
CA THR A 147 -1.22 8.07 15.05
C THR A 147 -1.54 9.22 14.11
N GLN A 148 -2.74 9.76 14.22
CA GLN A 148 -3.15 10.90 13.40
C GLN A 148 -2.46 12.18 13.87
N THR A 149 -1.90 12.93 12.92
CA THR A 149 -1.18 14.19 13.17
C THR A 149 -1.91 15.40 12.65
N GLY A 150 -2.86 15.22 11.73
CA GLY A 150 -3.61 16.33 11.15
C GLY A 150 -4.61 15.89 10.10
N THR A 151 -5.10 16.89 9.36
CA THR A 151 -5.97 16.72 8.20
C THR A 151 -5.58 17.69 7.09
N SER A 152 -5.76 17.29 5.85
CA SER A 152 -5.53 18.12 4.66
C SER A 152 -6.62 17.90 3.62
N LEU A 153 -6.53 18.61 2.50
CA LEU A 153 -7.32 18.35 1.32
C LEU A 153 -6.42 17.69 0.27
N ARG A 154 -6.81 16.53 -0.24
CA ARG A 154 -6.10 15.79 -1.28
C ARG A 154 -7.00 15.57 -2.49
N ASP A 155 -6.40 15.63 -3.68
CA ASP A 155 -7.09 15.31 -4.91
C ASP A 155 -7.49 13.83 -4.94
N CYS A 156 -8.70 13.56 -5.43
CA CYS A 156 -9.18 12.23 -5.78
C CYS A 156 -9.48 12.22 -7.27
N MET A 157 -8.61 11.60 -8.06
CA MET A 157 -8.71 11.59 -9.53
C MET A 157 -10.02 10.94 -10.00
N ALA A 158 -10.40 9.80 -9.42
CA ALA A 158 -11.61 9.09 -9.79
C ALA A 158 -12.90 9.88 -9.52
N GLN A 159 -12.87 10.81 -8.56
CA GLN A 159 -14.00 11.66 -8.22
C GLN A 159 -13.89 13.09 -8.79
N ASN A 160 -12.76 13.42 -9.42
CA ASN A 160 -12.45 14.76 -9.94
C ASN A 160 -12.71 15.88 -8.91
N LYS A 161 -12.33 15.67 -7.65
CA LYS A 161 -12.51 16.65 -6.57
C LYS A 161 -11.49 16.46 -5.46
N LYS A 162 -11.36 17.47 -4.60
CA LYS A 162 -10.61 17.38 -3.35
C LYS A 162 -11.48 16.81 -2.24
N LEU A 163 -10.90 15.92 -1.44
CA LEU A 163 -11.53 15.30 -0.29
C LEU A 163 -10.70 15.56 0.97
N SER A 164 -11.37 15.62 2.11
CA SER A 164 -10.70 15.65 3.41
C SER A 164 -9.93 14.37 3.64
N HIS A 165 -8.67 14.51 4.03
CA HIS A 165 -7.70 13.44 4.17
C HIS A 165 -7.06 13.49 5.55
N ALA A 166 -7.04 12.38 6.28
CA ALA A 166 -6.30 12.23 7.51
C ALA A 166 -4.81 12.03 7.22
N GLU A 167 -3.96 12.76 7.92
CA GLU A 167 -2.51 12.59 7.90
C GLU A 167 -2.11 11.79 9.14
N LEU A 168 -1.32 10.74 8.97
CA LEU A 168 -0.88 9.87 10.05
C LEU A 168 0.62 9.62 9.97
N GLU A 169 1.25 9.32 11.12
CA GLU A 169 2.65 8.94 11.18
C GLU A 169 2.89 7.77 12.13
N LEU A 170 3.95 7.03 11.86
CA LEU A 170 4.52 6.02 12.75
C LEU A 170 6.04 6.24 12.83
N LYS A 171 6.57 6.47 14.04
CA LYS A 171 8.00 6.64 14.28
C LYS A 171 8.63 5.31 14.69
N SER A 172 9.86 5.07 14.27
CA SER A 172 10.59 3.84 14.57
C SER A 172 10.71 3.58 16.08
N ILE A 173 10.89 4.62 16.89
CA ILE A 173 10.97 4.54 18.36
C ILE A 173 9.66 4.03 19.01
N ASN A 174 8.53 4.19 18.33
CA ASN A 174 7.20 3.77 18.81
C ASN A 174 6.76 2.42 18.25
N PHE A 175 7.57 1.84 17.35
CA PHE A 175 7.21 0.59 16.69
C PHE A 175 7.56 -0.61 17.56
N VAL A 176 6.55 -1.43 17.84
CA VAL A 176 6.72 -2.75 18.45
C VAL A 176 6.37 -3.78 17.39
N SER A 177 7.35 -4.57 16.97
CA SER A 177 7.11 -5.66 16.03
C SER A 177 6.02 -6.58 16.58
N PRO A 178 5.03 -6.96 15.75
CA PRO A 178 4.10 -8.00 16.17
C PRO A 178 4.88 -9.28 16.50
N PRO A 179 4.41 -10.10 17.45
CA PRO A 179 5.07 -11.35 17.78
C PRO A 179 5.22 -12.20 16.52
N ALA A 180 6.41 -12.78 16.34
CA ALA A 180 6.64 -13.74 15.28
C ALA A 180 5.62 -14.88 15.47
N HIS A 181 4.74 -15.06 14.47
CA HIS A 181 3.80 -16.16 14.52
C HIS A 181 4.60 -17.46 14.48
N SER A 182 4.58 -18.19 15.61
CA SER A 182 5.13 -19.54 15.68
C SER A 182 4.47 -20.40 14.59
N LYS A 183 5.32 -21.06 13.81
CA LYS A 183 4.92 -22.01 12.78
C LYS A 183 4.12 -23.15 13.36
#